data_259892d8bb300a7bef93f88b14e65766
#
_entry.id   259892d8bb300a7bef93f88b14e65766
#
_cell.length_a   1.000
_cell.length_b   1.000
_cell.length_c   1.000
_cell.angle_alpha   90.00
_cell.angle_beta   90.00
_cell.angle_gamma   90.00
#
_symmetry.space_group_name_H-M   'P 1'
#
loop_
_entity.id
_entity.type
_entity.pdbx_description
1 polymer ?
#
loop_
_entity_poly.entity_id
_entity_poly.type
_entity_poly.pdbx_seq_one_letter_code
_entity_poly.pdbx_strand_id
1 'polypeptide(L)'
;LALFGATSILGGSGFLAVYVAGLFAGNSKMHMSVGVRRFQHVTTWLAQIAMFVTLGLLATPSEFGAVIVPGVILALVLVFVARPVAVWLCLMFFNFSRNDTAFISWVGLRGAVSILLAIVPMVEGIPEGQLLFNTAFIVVITSLLLQGWTIRRVAKWLGIIVPPRHGPVDRIDLELPGNANQEIVVYRVHEASAVATGQRIPRWARPSLILRDGASLRPHSAGHIQAGDQVYIITPPRHVELLDQLFAGPAEGSNDIDLFGDFSFPL
;
A
#
# COMPACT_ATOMS: atom_id res chain seq x y z
N LEU A 1 14.25 -18.44 -0.30
CA LEU A 1 14.30 -19.79 0.26
C LEU A 1 15.72 -20.17 0.67
N ALA A 2 16.74 -20.06 -0.20
CA ALA A 2 18.12 -20.41 0.12
C ALA A 2 18.67 -19.66 1.34
N LEU A 3 18.46 -18.32 1.41
CA LEU A 3 18.88 -17.51 2.54
C LEU A 3 18.20 -17.94 3.87
N PHE A 4 16.89 -18.21 3.80
CA PHE A 4 16.15 -18.71 4.95
C PHE A 4 16.71 -20.05 5.45
N GLY A 5 16.87 -21.01 4.54
CA GLY A 5 17.39 -22.35 4.87
C GLY A 5 18.82 -22.31 5.39
N ALA A 6 19.72 -21.57 4.76
CA ALA A 6 21.10 -21.45 5.22
C ALA A 6 21.21 -20.86 6.63
N THR A 7 20.44 -19.80 6.92
CA THR A 7 20.43 -19.19 8.25
C THR A 7 19.84 -20.11 9.31
N SER A 8 18.78 -20.85 8.97
CA SER A 8 18.16 -21.80 9.90
C SER A 8 19.09 -22.97 10.22
N ILE A 9 19.85 -23.49 9.24
CA ILE A 9 20.86 -24.55 9.46
C ILE A 9 21.98 -24.06 10.39
N LEU A 10 22.36 -22.78 10.32
CA LEU A 10 23.36 -22.16 11.18
C LEU A 10 22.83 -21.81 12.59
N GLY A 11 21.58 -22.18 12.91
CA GLY A 11 20.96 -21.91 14.23
C GLY A 11 20.44 -20.48 14.38
N GLY A 12 20.38 -19.68 13.29
CA GLY A 12 19.86 -18.33 13.29
C GLY A 12 18.39 -18.26 12.86
N SER A 13 17.78 -17.07 13.01
CA SER A 13 16.40 -16.82 12.54
C SER A 13 16.37 -16.58 11.04
N GLY A 14 15.86 -17.56 10.26
CA GLY A 14 15.65 -17.42 8.82
C GLY A 14 14.70 -16.28 8.46
N PHE A 15 13.69 -16.02 9.30
CA PHE A 15 12.76 -14.89 9.11
C PHE A 15 13.47 -13.55 9.21
N LEU A 16 14.30 -13.36 10.22
CA LEU A 16 15.08 -12.14 10.40
C LEU A 16 16.06 -11.92 9.25
N ALA A 17 16.73 -12.98 8.80
CA ALA A 17 17.68 -12.92 7.70
C ALA A 17 17.00 -12.46 6.39
N VAL A 18 15.82 -13.01 6.06
CA VAL A 18 15.06 -12.61 4.86
C VAL A 18 14.54 -11.17 4.99
N TYR A 19 14.09 -10.76 6.19
CA TYR A 19 13.66 -9.39 6.44
C TYR A 19 14.79 -8.39 6.22
N VAL A 20 15.95 -8.63 6.81
CA VAL A 20 17.14 -7.78 6.65
C VAL A 20 17.59 -7.73 5.19
N ALA A 21 17.62 -8.88 4.50
CA ALA A 21 17.93 -8.92 3.06
C ALA A 21 16.95 -8.11 2.22
N GLY A 22 15.64 -8.17 2.56
CA GLY A 22 14.60 -7.36 1.93
C GLY A 22 14.80 -5.87 2.12
N LEU A 23 15.20 -5.43 3.32
CA LEU A 23 15.54 -4.02 3.58
C LEU A 23 16.73 -3.56 2.75
N PHE A 24 17.79 -4.36 2.69
CA PHE A 24 18.97 -4.03 1.85
C PHE A 24 18.61 -3.97 0.37
N ALA A 25 17.86 -4.95 -0.14
CA ALA A 25 17.44 -4.99 -1.54
C ALA A 25 16.52 -3.81 -1.89
N GLY A 26 15.58 -3.46 -1.00
CA GLY A 26 14.65 -2.36 -1.21
C GLY A 26 15.29 -0.98 -1.17
N ASN A 27 16.34 -0.81 -0.35
CA ASN A 27 17.09 0.46 -0.24
C ASN A 27 18.27 0.55 -1.21
N SER A 28 18.65 -0.56 -1.84
CA SER A 28 19.71 -0.53 -2.85
C SER A 28 19.18 0.11 -4.14
N LYS A 29 20.03 0.89 -4.83
CA LYS A 29 19.71 1.48 -6.14
C LYS A 29 19.64 0.44 -7.27
N MET A 30 19.28 -0.79 -6.95
CA MET A 30 19.05 -1.81 -7.96
C MET A 30 17.78 -1.44 -8.73
N HIS A 31 17.94 -1.21 -10.02
CA HIS A 31 16.81 -1.06 -10.93
C HIS A 31 16.11 -2.42 -11.06
N MET A 32 15.19 -2.71 -10.15
CA MET A 32 14.31 -3.86 -10.34
C MET A 32 13.40 -3.57 -11.53
N SER A 33 13.51 -4.38 -12.58
CA SER A 33 12.62 -4.28 -13.72
C SER A 33 11.16 -4.41 -13.29
N VAL A 34 10.24 -3.75 -13.99
CA VAL A 34 8.79 -3.84 -13.73
C VAL A 34 8.34 -5.30 -13.73
N GLY A 35 8.92 -6.13 -14.60
CA GLY A 35 8.67 -7.56 -14.65
C GLY A 35 9.00 -8.28 -13.33
N VAL A 36 10.14 -7.97 -12.71
CA VAL A 36 10.54 -8.57 -11.42
C VAL A 36 9.59 -8.14 -10.29
N ARG A 37 9.21 -6.87 -10.23
CA ARG A 37 8.22 -6.37 -9.24
C ARG A 37 6.88 -7.07 -9.42
N ARG A 38 6.40 -7.21 -10.64
CA ARG A 38 5.13 -7.89 -10.94
C ARG A 38 5.18 -9.37 -10.58
N PHE A 39 6.27 -10.05 -10.92
CA PHE A 39 6.50 -11.44 -10.54
C PHE A 39 6.52 -11.62 -9.02
N GLN A 40 7.24 -10.76 -8.31
CA GLN A 40 7.30 -10.80 -6.84
C GLN A 40 5.92 -10.58 -6.22
N HIS A 41 5.13 -9.65 -6.75
CA HIS A 41 3.77 -9.37 -6.27
C HIS A 41 2.86 -10.61 -6.43
N VAL A 42 2.86 -11.23 -7.60
CA VAL A 42 2.07 -12.45 -7.86
C VAL A 42 2.52 -13.61 -6.97
N THR A 43 3.84 -13.82 -6.84
CA THR A 43 4.41 -14.87 -5.99
C THR A 43 4.05 -14.68 -4.52
N THR A 44 4.07 -13.44 -4.03
CA THR A 44 3.66 -13.11 -2.65
C THR A 44 2.18 -13.44 -2.43
N TRP A 45 1.31 -13.11 -3.38
CA TRP A 45 -0.12 -13.43 -3.32
C TRP A 45 -0.37 -14.94 -3.27
N LEU A 46 0.29 -15.71 -4.14
CA LEU A 46 0.17 -17.17 -4.17
C LEU A 46 0.69 -17.79 -2.86
N ALA A 47 1.84 -17.33 -2.37
CA ALA A 47 2.40 -17.80 -1.11
C ALA A 47 1.47 -17.49 0.07
N GLN A 48 0.85 -16.32 0.08
CA GLN A 48 -0.10 -15.93 1.11
C GLN A 48 -1.36 -16.80 1.10
N ILE A 49 -1.93 -17.09 -0.07
CA ILE A 49 -3.08 -17.98 -0.21
C ILE A 49 -2.72 -19.38 0.27
N ALA A 50 -1.61 -19.94 -0.22
CA ALA A 50 -1.15 -21.26 0.19
C ALA A 50 -0.95 -21.37 1.70
N MET A 51 -0.33 -20.34 2.30
CA MET A 51 -0.13 -20.27 3.75
C MET A 51 -1.46 -20.27 4.52
N PHE A 52 -2.41 -19.42 4.14
CA PHE A 52 -3.71 -19.37 4.84
C PHE A 52 -4.52 -20.66 4.70
N VAL A 53 -4.48 -21.31 3.52
CA VAL A 53 -5.12 -22.61 3.31
C VAL A 53 -4.48 -23.67 4.20
N THR A 54 -3.14 -23.74 4.24
CA THR A 54 -2.43 -24.71 5.09
C THR A 54 -2.74 -24.47 6.57
N LEU A 55 -2.72 -23.22 7.03
CA LEU A 55 -3.07 -22.87 8.41
C LEU A 55 -4.52 -23.23 8.76
N GLY A 56 -5.44 -23.02 7.80
CA GLY A 56 -6.84 -23.41 7.97
C GLY A 56 -7.04 -24.93 8.08
N LEU A 57 -6.29 -25.70 7.30
CA LEU A 57 -6.31 -27.19 7.37
C LEU A 57 -5.70 -27.74 8.66
N LEU A 58 -4.76 -27.01 9.25
CA LEU A 58 -4.11 -27.40 10.50
C LEU A 58 -5.00 -27.14 11.73
N ALA A 59 -5.98 -26.26 11.59
CA ALA A 59 -6.92 -25.95 12.66
C ALA A 59 -7.86 -27.14 12.92
N THR A 60 -8.09 -27.44 14.18
CA THR A 60 -8.98 -28.52 14.63
C THR A 60 -10.29 -27.95 15.20
N PRO A 61 -11.32 -27.75 14.36
CA PRO A 61 -12.58 -27.11 14.80
C PRO A 61 -13.29 -27.85 15.95
N SER A 62 -13.08 -29.16 16.07
CA SER A 62 -13.64 -29.97 17.15
C SER A 62 -13.16 -29.57 18.54
N GLU A 63 -11.96 -28.97 18.63
CA GLU A 63 -11.35 -28.53 19.89
C GLU A 63 -11.62 -27.04 20.21
N PHE A 64 -12.25 -26.32 19.28
CA PHE A 64 -12.55 -24.91 19.47
C PHE A 64 -13.53 -24.62 20.61
N GLY A 65 -14.38 -25.59 20.97
CA GLY A 65 -15.38 -25.42 22.02
C GLY A 65 -14.82 -24.91 23.34
N ALA A 66 -13.65 -25.39 23.74
CA ALA A 66 -12.99 -25.00 24.99
C ALA A 66 -12.25 -23.64 24.88
N VAL A 67 -11.74 -23.30 23.69
CA VAL A 67 -10.85 -22.14 23.50
C VAL A 67 -11.51 -20.94 22.82
N ILE A 68 -12.73 -21.07 22.27
CA ILE A 68 -13.39 -20.00 21.52
C ILE A 68 -13.72 -18.80 22.41
N VAL A 69 -14.28 -19.04 23.59
CA VAL A 69 -14.66 -17.96 24.52
C VAL A 69 -13.42 -17.25 25.07
N PRO A 70 -12.43 -17.91 25.66
CA PRO A 70 -11.25 -17.24 26.16
C PRO A 70 -10.43 -16.62 25.00
N GLY A 71 -10.36 -17.23 23.82
CA GLY A 71 -9.69 -16.70 22.66
C GLY A 71 -10.33 -15.40 22.13
N VAL A 72 -11.66 -15.34 22.07
CA VAL A 72 -12.39 -14.13 21.68
C VAL A 72 -12.20 -13.02 22.72
N ILE A 73 -12.30 -13.33 24.02
CA ILE A 73 -12.06 -12.35 25.09
C ILE A 73 -10.62 -11.80 24.97
N LEU A 74 -9.65 -12.68 24.81
CA LEU A 74 -8.25 -12.28 24.62
C LEU A 74 -8.09 -11.39 23.39
N ALA A 75 -8.72 -11.73 22.28
CA ALA A 75 -8.70 -10.91 21.06
C ALA A 75 -9.25 -9.50 21.33
N LEU A 76 -10.40 -9.40 22.01
CA LEU A 76 -11.03 -8.12 22.34
C LEU A 76 -10.13 -7.28 23.27
N VAL A 77 -9.58 -7.86 24.30
CA VAL A 77 -8.63 -7.18 25.20
C VAL A 77 -7.42 -6.67 24.42
N LEU A 78 -6.89 -7.50 23.54
CA LEU A 78 -5.73 -7.12 22.72
C LEU A 78 -6.03 -6.02 21.72
N VAL A 79 -7.23 -5.99 21.15
CA VAL A 79 -7.65 -4.96 20.16
C VAL A 79 -8.03 -3.65 20.84
N PHE A 80 -8.83 -3.71 21.92
CA PHE A 80 -9.41 -2.50 22.54
C PHE A 80 -8.60 -1.94 23.68
N VAL A 81 -7.72 -2.71 24.32
CA VAL A 81 -6.95 -2.27 25.48
C VAL A 81 -5.45 -2.27 25.20
N ALA A 82 -4.88 -3.45 24.95
CA ALA A 82 -3.44 -3.58 24.88
C ALA A 82 -2.82 -2.75 23.74
N ARG A 83 -3.45 -2.77 22.58
CA ARG A 83 -2.94 -2.05 21.41
C ARG A 83 -3.12 -0.53 21.49
N PRO A 84 -4.29 0.05 21.82
CA PRO A 84 -4.41 1.48 22.04
C PRO A 84 -3.43 2.00 23.09
N VAL A 85 -3.26 1.27 24.20
CA VAL A 85 -2.30 1.66 25.23
C VAL A 85 -0.87 1.64 24.70
N ALA A 86 -0.46 0.58 24.00
CA ALA A 86 0.88 0.48 23.41
C ALA A 86 1.15 1.58 22.38
N VAL A 87 0.21 1.83 21.48
CA VAL A 87 0.34 2.87 20.43
C VAL A 87 0.40 4.25 21.08
N TRP A 88 -0.47 4.53 22.05
CA TRP A 88 -0.45 5.79 22.77
C TRP A 88 0.87 6.02 23.50
N LEU A 89 1.39 5.00 24.18
CA LEU A 89 2.69 5.08 24.88
C LEU A 89 3.85 5.33 23.90
N CYS A 90 3.84 4.68 22.74
CA CYS A 90 4.90 4.84 21.73
C CYS A 90 4.82 6.20 21.03
N LEU A 91 3.61 6.69 20.74
CA LEU A 91 3.42 7.91 19.96
C LEU A 91 3.34 9.19 20.83
N MET A 92 3.27 9.08 22.16
CA MET A 92 3.21 10.25 23.06
C MET A 92 4.44 11.17 22.93
N PHE A 93 5.56 10.65 22.44
CA PHE A 93 6.79 11.45 22.21
C PHE A 93 6.83 12.10 20.82
N PHE A 94 5.85 11.84 19.98
CA PHE A 94 5.77 12.35 18.61
C PHE A 94 4.52 13.22 18.44
N ASN A 95 4.60 14.24 17.58
CA ASN A 95 3.49 15.16 17.31
C ASN A 95 2.46 14.58 16.32
N PHE A 96 1.86 13.42 16.65
CA PHE A 96 0.74 12.87 15.89
C PHE A 96 -0.59 13.44 16.35
N SER A 97 -1.53 13.61 15.41
CA SER A 97 -2.88 14.02 15.80
C SER A 97 -3.58 12.88 16.57
N ARG A 98 -4.57 13.23 17.40
CA ARG A 98 -5.35 12.24 18.15
C ARG A 98 -6.08 11.27 17.21
N ASN A 99 -6.53 11.76 16.06
CA ASN A 99 -7.22 10.94 15.05
C ASN A 99 -6.27 9.95 14.40
N ASP A 100 -5.02 10.38 14.07
CA ASP A 100 -4.01 9.49 13.53
C ASP A 100 -3.62 8.40 14.52
N THR A 101 -3.41 8.78 15.80
CA THR A 101 -3.11 7.83 16.88
C THR A 101 -4.24 6.80 17.06
N ALA A 102 -5.49 7.24 17.03
CA ALA A 102 -6.66 6.36 17.14
C ALA A 102 -6.75 5.40 15.93
N PHE A 103 -6.48 5.90 14.73
CA PHE A 103 -6.49 5.09 13.53
C PHE A 103 -5.36 4.05 13.51
N ILE A 104 -4.13 4.44 13.86
CA ILE A 104 -2.98 3.53 13.98
C ILE A 104 -3.27 2.44 15.01
N SER A 105 -3.91 2.80 16.13
CA SER A 105 -4.35 1.85 17.15
C SER A 105 -5.35 0.83 16.60
N TRP A 106 -6.27 1.28 15.75
CA TRP A 106 -7.31 0.43 15.17
C TRP A 106 -6.80 -0.48 14.05
N VAL A 107 -5.95 0.01 13.14
CA VAL A 107 -5.47 -0.71 11.94
C VAL A 107 -4.51 -1.86 12.24
N GLY A 108 -4.20 -2.11 13.48
CA GLY A 108 -3.26 -3.14 13.87
C GLY A 108 -3.71 -4.58 13.64
N LEU A 109 -4.00 -4.92 12.40
CA LEU A 109 -4.32 -6.28 11.99
C LEU A 109 -3.22 -7.27 12.40
N ARG A 110 -3.62 -8.37 13.01
CA ARG A 110 -2.73 -9.48 13.28
C ARG A 110 -2.63 -10.34 12.03
N GLY A 111 -1.39 -10.47 11.54
CA GLY A 111 -1.12 -11.24 10.34
C GLY A 111 -0.91 -12.74 10.63
N ALA A 112 -0.78 -13.50 9.56
CA ALA A 112 -0.49 -14.92 9.57
C ALA A 112 0.81 -15.28 10.29
N VAL A 113 1.74 -14.35 10.46
CA VAL A 113 3.00 -14.58 11.21
C VAL A 113 2.73 -15.00 12.66
N SER A 114 1.70 -14.44 13.30
CA SER A 114 1.32 -14.81 14.67
C SER A 114 0.88 -16.28 14.76
N ILE A 115 0.13 -16.76 13.75
CA ILE A 115 -0.31 -18.15 13.69
C ILE A 115 0.88 -19.05 13.34
N LEU A 116 1.74 -18.60 12.43
CA LEU A 116 2.92 -19.35 12.02
C LEU A 116 3.90 -19.57 13.20
N LEU A 117 4.07 -18.56 14.04
CA LEU A 117 4.85 -18.70 15.26
C LEU A 117 4.18 -19.64 16.28
N ALA A 118 2.85 -19.69 16.31
CA ALA A 118 2.10 -20.60 17.19
C ALA A 118 2.18 -22.07 16.75
N ILE A 119 2.64 -22.38 15.53
CA ILE A 119 2.92 -23.74 15.06
C ILE A 119 4.16 -24.30 15.74
N VAL A 120 5.14 -23.47 16.07
CA VAL A 120 6.44 -23.93 16.61
C VAL A 120 6.26 -24.79 17.85
N PRO A 121 5.52 -24.40 18.90
CA PRO A 121 5.26 -25.24 20.06
C PRO A 121 4.58 -26.56 19.71
N MET A 122 3.70 -26.55 18.70
CA MET A 122 3.01 -27.78 18.28
C MET A 122 3.96 -28.77 17.61
N VAL A 123 4.85 -28.29 16.72
CA VAL A 123 5.83 -29.10 15.99
C VAL A 123 6.92 -29.63 16.94
N GLU A 124 7.35 -28.84 17.92
CA GLU A 124 8.30 -29.23 18.94
C GLU A 124 7.73 -30.21 19.99
N GLY A 125 6.44 -30.58 19.87
CA GLY A 125 5.77 -31.50 20.75
C GLY A 125 5.61 -30.98 22.19
N ILE A 126 5.59 -29.66 22.37
CA ILE A 126 5.38 -29.04 23.68
C ILE A 126 3.97 -29.39 24.18
N PRO A 127 3.80 -29.77 25.44
CA PRO A 127 2.49 -29.98 26.04
C PRO A 127 1.61 -28.73 25.78
N GLU A 128 0.35 -28.94 25.37
CA GLU A 128 -0.59 -27.87 25.04
C GLU A 128 -0.25 -27.05 23.78
N GLY A 129 0.72 -27.46 22.94
CA GLY A 129 1.06 -26.78 21.68
C GLY A 129 -0.15 -26.60 20.74
N GLN A 130 -1.05 -27.60 20.68
CA GLN A 130 -2.29 -27.53 19.93
C GLN A 130 -3.27 -26.48 20.50
N LEU A 131 -3.36 -26.37 21.81
CA LEU A 131 -4.19 -25.36 22.49
C LEU A 131 -3.69 -23.96 22.17
N LEU A 132 -2.38 -23.73 22.20
CA LEU A 132 -1.76 -22.46 21.87
C LEU A 132 -2.03 -22.07 20.41
N PHE A 133 -1.90 -23.04 19.48
CA PHE A 133 -2.19 -22.83 18.07
C PHE A 133 -3.66 -22.46 17.85
N ASN A 134 -4.59 -23.25 18.40
CA ASN A 134 -6.03 -23.00 18.27
C ASN A 134 -6.44 -21.64 18.87
N THR A 135 -5.85 -21.26 20.01
CA THR A 135 -6.08 -19.96 20.64
C THR A 135 -5.57 -18.82 19.76
N ALA A 136 -4.33 -18.92 19.25
CA ALA A 136 -3.76 -17.93 18.34
C ALA A 136 -4.61 -17.79 17.05
N PHE A 137 -5.08 -18.89 16.50
CA PHE A 137 -5.94 -18.94 15.32
C PHE A 137 -7.26 -18.18 15.56
N ILE A 138 -7.94 -18.44 16.70
CA ILE A 138 -9.18 -17.72 17.07
C ILE A 138 -8.92 -16.22 17.27
N VAL A 139 -7.82 -15.86 17.93
CA VAL A 139 -7.44 -14.45 18.13
C VAL A 139 -7.23 -13.75 16.80
N VAL A 140 -6.55 -14.36 15.85
CA VAL A 140 -6.28 -13.78 14.54
C VAL A 140 -7.56 -13.64 13.72
N ILE A 141 -8.39 -14.70 13.66
CA ILE A 141 -9.66 -14.64 12.92
C ILE A 141 -10.58 -13.56 13.50
N THR A 142 -10.73 -13.52 14.83
CA THR A 142 -11.54 -12.48 15.50
C THR A 142 -11.06 -11.09 15.17
N SER A 143 -9.74 -10.86 15.21
CA SER A 143 -9.12 -9.59 14.87
C SER A 143 -9.36 -9.23 13.41
N LEU A 144 -9.18 -10.17 12.46
CA LEU A 144 -9.40 -9.95 11.04
C LEU A 144 -10.87 -9.61 10.72
N LEU A 145 -11.81 -10.34 11.30
CA LEU A 145 -13.24 -10.09 11.09
C LEU A 145 -13.65 -8.74 11.67
N LEU A 146 -13.20 -8.40 12.86
CA LEU A 146 -13.56 -7.16 13.52
C LEU A 146 -12.92 -5.94 12.85
N GLN A 147 -11.62 -5.97 12.59
CA GLN A 147 -10.87 -4.85 12.07
C GLN A 147 -10.92 -4.78 10.54
N GLY A 148 -10.78 -5.90 9.83
CA GLY A 148 -10.73 -5.93 8.37
C GLY A 148 -11.94 -5.26 7.71
N TRP A 149 -13.14 -5.55 8.22
CA TRP A 149 -14.38 -4.95 7.71
C TRP A 149 -14.57 -3.48 8.12
N THR A 150 -14.02 -3.07 9.26
CA THR A 150 -14.29 -1.76 9.86
C THR A 150 -13.25 -0.70 9.52
N ILE A 151 -12.06 -1.06 9.01
CA ILE A 151 -10.98 -0.11 8.69
C ILE A 151 -11.48 1.09 7.89
N ARG A 152 -12.18 0.83 6.79
CA ARG A 152 -12.67 1.89 5.90
C ARG A 152 -13.71 2.79 6.57
N ARG A 153 -14.56 2.21 7.44
CA ARG A 153 -15.56 2.98 8.19
C ARG A 153 -14.90 3.85 9.24
N VAL A 154 -13.95 3.30 9.99
CA VAL A 154 -13.19 4.03 11.02
C VAL A 154 -12.35 5.15 10.40
N ALA A 155 -11.67 4.90 9.28
CA ALA A 155 -10.94 5.92 8.54
C ALA A 155 -11.85 7.09 8.09
N LYS A 156 -13.06 6.76 7.63
CA LYS A 156 -14.08 7.75 7.25
C LYS A 156 -14.56 8.56 8.46
N TRP A 157 -14.84 7.89 9.57
CA TRP A 157 -15.33 8.49 10.80
C TRP A 157 -14.29 9.42 11.44
N LEU A 158 -13.01 9.07 11.37
CA LEU A 158 -11.91 9.89 11.86
C LEU A 158 -11.49 11.01 10.90
N GLY A 159 -12.10 11.10 9.71
CA GLY A 159 -11.76 12.13 8.72
C GLY A 159 -10.37 12.03 8.11
N ILE A 160 -9.75 10.84 8.17
CA ILE A 160 -8.38 10.60 7.68
C ILE A 160 -8.37 10.20 6.20
N ILE A 161 -9.55 9.91 5.63
CA ILE A 161 -9.63 9.64 4.21
C ILE A 161 -9.34 10.95 3.46
N VAL A 162 -8.16 11.02 2.89
CA VAL A 162 -7.89 12.02 1.86
C VAL A 162 -8.86 11.71 0.72
N PRO A 163 -9.74 12.66 0.32
CA PRO A 163 -10.57 12.45 -0.85
C PRO A 163 -9.66 12.02 -2.01
N PRO A 164 -10.12 11.11 -2.88
CA PRO A 164 -9.32 10.72 -4.02
C PRO A 164 -8.96 12.02 -4.73
N ARG A 165 -7.69 12.41 -4.65
CA ARG A 165 -7.19 13.50 -5.49
C ARG A 165 -7.57 13.07 -6.89
N HIS A 166 -8.12 13.97 -7.66
CA HIS A 166 -8.32 13.76 -9.07
C HIS A 166 -6.91 13.60 -9.65
N GLY A 167 -6.35 12.42 -9.51
CA GLY A 167 -5.02 12.06 -9.94
C GLY A 167 -5.06 11.32 -11.27
N PRO A 168 -3.93 10.80 -11.72
CA PRO A 168 -3.87 10.04 -12.96
C PRO A 168 -4.82 8.85 -12.91
N VAL A 169 -5.54 8.61 -13.99
CA VAL A 169 -6.42 7.45 -14.15
C VAL A 169 -5.61 6.15 -14.19
N ASP A 170 -4.40 6.24 -14.75
CA ASP A 170 -3.49 5.11 -14.86
C ASP A 170 -2.02 5.58 -14.88
N ARG A 171 -1.11 4.74 -14.39
CA ARG A 171 0.34 4.94 -14.44
C ARG A 171 0.99 3.70 -15.01
N ILE A 172 1.77 3.90 -16.04
CA ILE A 172 2.53 2.83 -16.69
C ILE A 172 4.01 3.19 -16.61
N ASP A 173 4.77 2.42 -15.85
CA ASP A 173 6.22 2.58 -15.79
C ASP A 173 6.83 2.20 -17.15
N LEU A 174 7.57 3.11 -17.75
CA LEU A 174 8.31 2.88 -18.99
C LEU A 174 9.75 2.49 -18.70
N GLU A 175 10.11 1.27 -19.04
CA GLU A 175 11.50 0.86 -19.06
C GLU A 175 12.15 1.35 -20.38
N LEU A 176 12.74 2.54 -20.34
CA LEU A 176 13.53 3.04 -21.46
C LEU A 176 14.99 2.56 -21.35
N PRO A 177 15.65 2.22 -22.47
CA PRO A 177 17.06 1.93 -22.48
C PRO A 177 17.84 3.16 -21.97
N GLY A 178 18.67 2.95 -20.95
CA GLY A 178 19.37 4.02 -20.24
C GLY A 178 18.67 4.36 -18.90
N ASN A 179 19.27 5.25 -18.12
CA ASN A 179 18.80 5.63 -16.79
C ASN A 179 17.63 6.63 -16.78
N ALA A 180 16.85 6.72 -17.85
CA ALA A 180 15.69 7.58 -17.93
C ALA A 180 14.49 6.92 -17.21
N ASN A 181 14.33 7.24 -15.92
CA ASN A 181 13.15 6.84 -15.16
C ASN A 181 11.96 7.73 -15.60
N GLN A 182 11.18 7.25 -16.57
CA GLN A 182 10.01 7.95 -17.07
C GLN A 182 8.77 7.06 -16.93
N GLU A 183 7.64 7.70 -16.69
CA GLU A 183 6.34 7.06 -16.58
C GLU A 183 5.39 7.65 -17.62
N ILE A 184 4.51 6.82 -18.16
CA ILE A 184 3.32 7.33 -18.87
C ILE A 184 2.24 7.53 -17.82
N VAL A 185 1.80 8.76 -17.69
CA VAL A 185 0.71 9.12 -16.77
C VAL A 185 -0.50 9.48 -17.61
N VAL A 186 -1.66 8.90 -17.27
CA VAL A 186 -2.92 9.12 -17.97
C VAL A 186 -3.84 9.93 -17.08
N TYR A 187 -4.21 11.13 -17.52
CA TYR A 187 -5.19 11.99 -16.84
C TYR A 187 -6.50 12.01 -17.59
N ARG A 188 -7.61 11.93 -16.86
CA ARG A 188 -8.90 12.37 -17.37
C ARG A 188 -9.09 13.84 -16.99
N VAL A 189 -9.19 14.71 -17.98
CA VAL A 189 -9.32 16.15 -17.76
C VAL A 189 -10.64 16.45 -17.04
N HIS A 190 -10.54 17.07 -15.88
CA HIS A 190 -11.71 17.48 -15.09
C HIS A 190 -12.21 18.85 -15.58
N GLU A 191 -13.52 19.09 -15.49
CA GLU A 191 -14.14 20.36 -15.94
C GLU A 191 -13.54 21.60 -15.24
N ALA A 192 -13.21 21.47 -13.96
CA ALA A 192 -12.59 22.53 -13.16
C ALA A 192 -11.05 22.57 -13.26
N SER A 193 -10.43 21.79 -14.16
CA SER A 193 -8.98 21.78 -14.30
C SER A 193 -8.48 23.04 -14.99
N ALA A 194 -7.26 23.46 -14.65
CA ALA A 194 -6.62 24.62 -15.24
C ALA A 194 -6.52 24.52 -16.78
N VAL A 195 -6.35 23.31 -17.30
CA VAL A 195 -6.26 23.04 -18.74
C VAL A 195 -7.64 23.15 -19.43
N ALA A 196 -8.71 22.67 -18.80
CA ALA A 196 -10.07 22.78 -19.34
C ALA A 196 -10.55 24.25 -19.37
N THR A 197 -10.10 25.06 -18.42
CA THR A 197 -10.41 26.51 -18.36
C THR A 197 -9.57 27.35 -19.31
N GLY A 198 -8.70 26.73 -20.14
CA GLY A 198 -7.93 27.41 -21.18
C GLY A 198 -6.56 27.89 -20.76
N GLN A 199 -6.06 27.49 -19.60
CA GLN A 199 -4.71 27.83 -19.17
C GLN A 199 -3.67 27.15 -20.08
N ARG A 200 -2.60 27.89 -20.41
CA ARG A 200 -1.53 27.37 -21.26
C ARG A 200 -0.78 26.24 -20.56
N ILE A 201 -0.56 25.16 -21.29
CA ILE A 201 0.20 24.01 -20.81
C ILE A 201 1.70 24.31 -20.94
N PRO A 202 2.48 24.17 -19.87
CA PRO A 202 3.93 24.30 -19.92
C PRO A 202 4.55 23.30 -20.90
N ARG A 203 5.70 23.64 -21.49
CA ARG A 203 6.35 22.77 -22.49
C ARG A 203 6.66 21.37 -21.98
N TRP A 204 6.98 21.23 -20.70
CA TRP A 204 7.32 19.96 -20.04
C TRP A 204 6.09 19.08 -19.78
N ALA A 205 4.87 19.66 -19.75
CA ALA A 205 3.60 18.95 -19.48
C ALA A 205 2.81 18.67 -20.77
N ARG A 206 3.42 18.79 -21.94
CA ARG A 206 2.73 18.58 -23.22
C ARG A 206 2.32 17.13 -23.39
N PRO A 207 1.05 16.86 -23.75
CA PRO A 207 0.56 15.53 -24.02
C PRO A 207 1.33 14.87 -25.17
N SER A 208 1.51 13.56 -25.06
CA SER A 208 2.01 12.72 -26.16
C SER A 208 0.86 12.19 -27.03
N LEU A 209 -0.30 11.93 -26.39
CA LEU A 209 -1.51 11.43 -27.04
C LEU A 209 -2.74 11.95 -26.29
N ILE A 210 -3.82 12.19 -27.00
CA ILE A 210 -5.12 12.58 -26.45
C ILE A 210 -6.16 11.58 -26.98
N LEU A 211 -6.95 10.98 -26.07
CA LEU A 211 -8.13 10.22 -26.45
C LEU A 211 -9.38 11.04 -26.14
N ARG A 212 -10.19 11.26 -27.17
CA ARG A 212 -11.50 11.91 -27.11
C ARG A 212 -12.55 11.00 -27.69
N ASP A 213 -13.57 10.65 -26.94
CA ASP A 213 -14.67 9.76 -27.37
C ASP A 213 -14.18 8.45 -28.00
N GLY A 214 -13.10 7.89 -27.48
CA GLY A 214 -12.48 6.65 -27.98
C GLY A 214 -11.60 6.83 -29.22
N ALA A 215 -11.53 8.03 -29.81
CA ALA A 215 -10.65 8.32 -30.94
C ALA A 215 -9.29 8.86 -30.44
N SER A 216 -8.19 8.34 -31.00
CA SER A 216 -6.85 8.83 -30.69
C SER A 216 -6.50 10.03 -31.55
N LEU A 217 -6.19 11.14 -30.88
CA LEU A 217 -5.84 12.42 -31.51
C LEU A 217 -4.38 12.77 -31.22
N ARG A 218 -3.68 13.27 -32.24
CA ARG A 218 -2.37 13.86 -32.01
C ARG A 218 -2.53 15.23 -31.34
N PRO A 219 -1.64 15.63 -30.41
CA PRO A 219 -1.77 16.90 -29.70
C PRO A 219 -1.93 18.13 -30.62
N HIS A 220 -1.30 18.11 -31.80
CA HIS A 220 -1.42 19.20 -32.79
C HIS A 220 -2.75 19.23 -33.52
N SER A 221 -3.48 18.14 -33.61
CA SER A 221 -4.76 18.04 -34.29
C SER A 221 -5.95 18.08 -33.34
N ALA A 222 -5.74 17.95 -32.03
CA ALA A 222 -6.80 17.94 -31.04
C ALA A 222 -7.37 19.33 -30.72
N GLY A 223 -6.70 20.41 -31.13
CA GLY A 223 -7.08 21.77 -30.75
C GLY A 223 -6.93 22.00 -29.23
N HIS A 224 -7.96 22.64 -28.66
CA HIS A 224 -7.99 22.79 -27.18
C HIS A 224 -8.39 21.49 -26.51
N ILE A 225 -7.72 21.18 -25.40
CA ILE A 225 -8.05 20.05 -24.54
C ILE A 225 -9.39 20.35 -23.86
N GLN A 226 -10.29 19.38 -23.88
CA GLN A 226 -11.65 19.52 -23.36
C GLN A 226 -11.82 18.67 -22.09
N ALA A 227 -12.79 19.02 -21.27
CA ALA A 227 -13.20 18.20 -20.15
C ALA A 227 -13.64 16.81 -20.64
N GLY A 228 -13.20 15.77 -19.95
CA GLY A 228 -13.45 14.37 -20.33
C GLY A 228 -12.38 13.75 -21.22
N ASP A 229 -11.50 14.53 -21.85
CA ASP A 229 -10.36 13.99 -22.61
C ASP A 229 -9.45 13.13 -21.71
N GLN A 230 -8.94 12.03 -22.26
CA GLN A 230 -7.86 11.28 -21.63
C GLN A 230 -6.53 11.69 -22.24
N VAL A 231 -5.65 12.20 -21.42
CA VAL A 231 -4.38 12.81 -21.83
C VAL A 231 -3.24 11.93 -21.36
N TYR A 232 -2.40 11.49 -22.29
CA TYR A 232 -1.23 10.66 -22.03
C TYR A 232 0.02 11.54 -22.03
N ILE A 233 0.74 11.55 -20.92
CA ILE A 233 1.94 12.38 -20.73
C ILE A 233 3.11 11.48 -20.31
N ILE A 234 4.24 11.62 -20.97
CA ILE A 234 5.49 10.97 -20.60
C ILE A 234 6.26 11.95 -19.70
N THR A 235 6.51 11.56 -18.47
CA THR A 235 7.11 12.44 -17.47
C THR A 235 7.95 11.68 -16.44
N PRO A 236 8.98 12.31 -15.84
CA PRO A 236 9.63 11.74 -14.67
C PRO A 236 8.68 11.75 -13.46
N PRO A 237 8.79 10.78 -12.53
CA PRO A 237 7.91 10.66 -11.36
C PRO A 237 7.79 11.93 -10.51
N ARG A 238 8.85 12.72 -10.44
CA ARG A 238 8.91 13.99 -9.68
C ARG A 238 7.95 15.07 -10.18
N HIS A 239 7.48 15.00 -11.42
CA HIS A 239 6.58 16.01 -12.00
C HIS A 239 5.09 15.63 -11.89
N VAL A 240 4.78 14.45 -11.37
CA VAL A 240 3.40 13.96 -11.31
C VAL A 240 2.52 14.84 -10.43
N GLU A 241 3.02 15.34 -9.30
CA GLU A 241 2.26 16.26 -8.43
C GLU A 241 1.89 17.58 -9.12
N LEU A 242 2.79 18.10 -9.97
CA LEU A 242 2.52 19.31 -10.76
C LEU A 242 1.50 19.04 -11.88
N LEU A 243 1.54 17.85 -12.47
CA LEU A 243 0.55 17.41 -13.46
C LEU A 243 -0.83 17.22 -12.83
N ASP A 244 -0.90 16.72 -11.59
CA ASP A 244 -2.16 16.56 -10.86
C ASP A 244 -2.88 17.92 -10.72
N GLN A 245 -2.15 19.01 -10.45
CA GLN A 245 -2.72 20.35 -10.35
C GLN A 245 -3.22 20.90 -11.69
N LEU A 246 -2.55 20.56 -12.80
CA LEU A 246 -2.91 21.04 -14.12
C LEU A 246 -4.16 20.34 -14.69
N PHE A 247 -4.25 19.02 -14.52
CA PHE A 247 -5.24 18.19 -15.21
C PHE A 247 -6.38 17.72 -14.32
N ALA A 248 -6.13 17.52 -13.05
CA ALA A 248 -7.11 16.97 -12.11
C ALA A 248 -8.00 18.04 -11.43
N GLY A 249 -7.66 19.30 -11.55
CA GLY A 249 -8.36 20.41 -10.90
C GLY A 249 -7.73 20.83 -9.55
N PRO A 250 -8.11 22.00 -9.02
CA PRO A 250 -7.53 22.54 -7.82
C PRO A 250 -7.80 21.61 -6.62
N ALA A 251 -6.76 21.22 -5.90
CA ALA A 251 -6.94 20.67 -4.57
C ALA A 251 -7.49 21.79 -3.68
N GLU A 252 -8.59 21.56 -2.95
CA GLU A 252 -9.06 22.51 -1.95
C GLU A 252 -7.89 22.83 -0.99
N GLY A 253 -7.33 24.05 -1.11
CA GLY A 253 -6.25 24.55 -0.24
C GLY A 253 -4.90 24.86 -0.90
N SER A 254 -4.73 24.68 -2.22
CA SER A 254 -3.49 25.02 -2.92
C SER A 254 -3.62 26.36 -3.68
N ASN A 255 -3.59 27.46 -2.93
CA ASN A 255 -3.21 28.76 -3.49
C ASN A 255 -1.68 28.88 -3.42
N ASP A 256 -1.07 29.27 -4.54
CA ASP A 256 0.35 29.64 -4.73
C ASP A 256 1.37 28.47 -4.86
N ILE A 257 1.32 27.77 -5.99
CA ILE A 257 2.55 27.17 -6.54
C ILE A 257 2.74 27.78 -7.94
N ASP A 258 3.89 28.44 -8.14
CA ASP A 258 4.26 29.04 -9.42
C ASP A 258 4.56 27.93 -10.44
N LEU A 259 3.53 27.53 -11.19
CA LEU A 259 3.60 26.48 -12.22
C LEU A 259 4.50 26.86 -13.41
N PHE A 260 4.91 28.13 -13.48
CA PHE A 260 5.72 28.71 -14.55
C PHE A 260 7.10 29.16 -14.10
N GLY A 261 7.47 28.95 -12.82
CA GLY A 261 8.78 29.25 -12.29
C GLY A 261 9.88 28.60 -13.15
N ASP A 262 10.91 29.39 -13.48
CA ASP A 262 12.09 28.94 -14.24
C ASP A 262 12.78 27.78 -13.53
N PHE A 263 12.49 26.56 -13.97
CA PHE A 263 13.29 25.40 -13.63
C PHE A 263 14.62 25.49 -14.41
N SER A 264 15.56 26.25 -13.87
CA SER A 264 16.96 26.16 -14.28
C SER A 264 17.47 24.77 -13.88
N PHE A 265 17.62 23.89 -14.86
CA PHE A 265 18.29 22.61 -14.67
C PHE A 265 19.78 22.87 -14.43
N PRO A 266 20.38 22.38 -13.34
CA PRO A 266 21.82 22.22 -13.30
C PRO A 266 22.19 21.16 -14.36
N LEU A 267 23.07 21.52 -15.27
CA LEU A 267 23.71 20.68 -16.27
C LEU A 267 24.46 19.50 -15.63
#